data_c7aa8b0c24f8c4431cea541ad072e5a0
#
_entry.id   c7aa8b0c24f8c4431cea541ad072e5a0
#
_cell.length_a   1.000
_cell.length_b   1.000
_cell.length_c   1.000
_cell.angle_alpha   90.00
_cell.angle_beta   90.00
_cell.angle_gamma   90.00
#
_symmetry.space_group_name_H-M   'P 1'
#
loop_
_entity.id
_entity.type
_entity.pdbx_description
1 polymer ?
#
loop_
_entity_poly.entity_id
_entity_poly.type
_entity_poly.pdbx_seq_one_letter_code
_entity_poly.pdbx_strand_id
1 'polypeptide(L)'
;MNHDPEAGRLRKSNLKIWQHNVNKSCNCQHNLISSGKLTRWEIDIAALQELAINNYGQTVTSKDWKMVYPSRHAKHPEKTRSVILIRDNLLMDGWEQINFPSKDITAVCVNGSWGKLTLFNIYNNCNCDDTLELMATYHKKHYREIPGTTESQNKRHLIWVGNFNQHHPCWDSLDNNSLFTKEAMARVEILIQIVAEIGLDLALPAGIPTHEHSVTKQWSRLDQVFITEHVKSLMAPECLT
;
A
#
# COMPACT_ATOMS: atom_id res chain seq x y z
N MET A 1 -9.27 -26.14 -37.43
CA MET A 1 -9.47 -24.78 -36.89
C MET A 1 -9.03 -24.81 -35.44
N ASN A 2 -7.81 -24.38 -35.18
CA ASN A 2 -7.27 -24.30 -33.82
C ASN A 2 -7.89 -23.06 -33.18
N HIS A 3 -8.78 -23.25 -32.22
CA HIS A 3 -9.18 -22.18 -31.32
C HIS A 3 -7.98 -21.84 -30.41
N ASP A 4 -7.42 -20.67 -30.63
CA ASP A 4 -6.45 -20.06 -29.72
C ASP A 4 -7.21 -19.59 -28.46
N PRO A 5 -7.00 -20.19 -27.28
CA PRO A 5 -7.71 -19.82 -26.08
C PRO A 5 -7.27 -18.48 -25.47
N GLU A 6 -6.26 -17.82 -26.04
CA GLU A 6 -5.75 -16.53 -25.54
C GLU A 6 -6.44 -15.29 -26.15
N ALA A 7 -7.22 -15.44 -27.21
CA ALA A 7 -7.79 -14.30 -27.97
C ALA A 7 -8.93 -13.53 -27.26
N GLY A 8 -9.31 -13.88 -26.02
CA GLY A 8 -10.43 -13.25 -25.30
C GLY A 8 -10.09 -12.57 -23.97
N ARG A 9 -8.85 -12.56 -23.54
CA ARG A 9 -8.47 -11.98 -22.25
C ARG A 9 -8.11 -10.49 -22.40
N LEU A 10 -9.10 -9.63 -22.30
CA LEU A 10 -8.91 -8.17 -22.20
C LEU A 10 -8.08 -7.87 -20.95
N ARG A 11 -6.80 -7.53 -21.14
CA ARG A 11 -5.99 -6.92 -20.08
C ARG A 11 -6.67 -5.62 -19.67
N LYS A 12 -7.01 -5.50 -18.41
CA LYS A 12 -7.66 -4.30 -17.88
C LYS A 12 -6.77 -3.08 -18.13
N SER A 13 -7.33 -2.02 -18.73
CA SER A 13 -6.59 -0.79 -19.04
C SER A 13 -6.38 0.08 -17.81
N ASN A 14 -7.32 0.04 -16.85
CA ASN A 14 -7.29 0.85 -15.63
C ASN A 14 -7.37 -0.05 -14.40
N LEU A 15 -6.52 0.23 -13.42
CA LEU A 15 -6.46 -0.46 -12.13
C LEU A 15 -6.94 0.49 -11.02
N LYS A 16 -7.98 0.08 -10.28
CA LYS A 16 -8.48 0.83 -9.13
C LYS A 16 -7.92 0.24 -7.84
N ILE A 17 -7.09 1.01 -7.14
CA ILE A 17 -6.47 0.64 -5.87
C ILE A 17 -7.12 1.45 -4.75
N TRP A 18 -7.58 0.76 -3.70
CA TRP A 18 -8.12 1.35 -2.47
C TRP A 18 -7.14 1.15 -1.32
N GLN A 19 -6.90 2.19 -0.52
CA GLN A 19 -6.13 2.09 0.71
C GLN A 19 -6.99 2.54 1.90
N HIS A 20 -6.92 1.81 3.01
CA HIS A 20 -7.63 2.18 4.24
C HIS A 20 -7.03 1.51 5.48
N ASN A 21 -6.75 2.30 6.52
CA ASN A 21 -6.49 1.77 7.86
C ASN A 21 -7.83 1.56 8.58
N VAL A 22 -8.21 0.30 8.82
CA VAL A 22 -9.50 -0.05 9.43
C VAL A 22 -9.48 -0.06 10.95
N ASN A 23 -8.33 0.23 11.56
CA ASN A 23 -8.14 0.40 13.02
C ASN A 23 -8.80 -0.75 13.82
N LYS A 24 -8.60 -1.98 13.40
CA LYS A 24 -9.19 -3.23 13.99
C LYS A 24 -10.71 -3.23 14.11
N SER A 25 -11.40 -2.34 13.40
CA SER A 25 -12.85 -2.24 13.41
C SER A 25 -13.48 -3.37 12.60
N CYS A 26 -14.07 -4.35 13.28
CA CYS A 26 -14.84 -5.42 12.64
C CYS A 26 -15.99 -4.86 11.78
N ASN A 27 -16.65 -3.81 12.24
CA ASN A 27 -17.75 -3.16 11.50
C ASN A 27 -17.25 -2.52 10.20
N CYS A 28 -16.10 -1.83 10.24
CA CYS A 28 -15.50 -1.25 9.06
C CYS A 28 -15.14 -2.33 8.03
N GLN A 29 -14.48 -3.40 8.47
CA GLN A 29 -14.14 -4.53 7.61
C GLN A 29 -15.37 -5.19 7.00
N HIS A 30 -16.40 -5.45 7.82
CA HIS A 30 -17.66 -6.02 7.33
C HIS A 30 -18.31 -5.12 6.26
N ASN A 31 -18.37 -3.82 6.49
CA ASN A 31 -18.92 -2.86 5.54
C ASN A 31 -18.12 -2.80 4.24
N LEU A 32 -16.79 -2.85 4.30
CA LEU A 32 -15.96 -2.80 3.11
C LEU A 32 -16.04 -4.09 2.30
N ILE A 33 -15.89 -5.23 2.95
CA ILE A 33 -15.68 -6.54 2.31
C ILE A 33 -16.98 -7.29 2.14
N SER A 34 -17.65 -7.65 3.26
CA SER A 34 -18.80 -8.55 3.25
C SER A 34 -20.06 -7.91 2.69
N SER A 35 -20.28 -6.60 2.92
CA SER A 35 -21.41 -5.88 2.33
C SER A 35 -21.22 -5.58 0.84
N GLY A 36 -20.06 -5.90 0.27
CA GLY A 36 -19.73 -5.70 -1.13
C GLY A 36 -19.48 -4.24 -1.53
N LYS A 37 -19.11 -3.36 -0.57
CA LYS A 37 -18.84 -1.94 -0.86
C LYS A 37 -17.69 -1.77 -1.84
N LEU A 38 -16.56 -2.46 -1.59
CA LEU A 38 -15.41 -2.44 -2.50
C LEU A 38 -15.77 -3.00 -3.90
N THR A 39 -16.60 -4.03 -3.94
CA THR A 39 -17.09 -4.61 -5.21
C THR A 39 -17.96 -3.62 -5.99
N ARG A 40 -18.87 -2.91 -5.30
CA ARG A 40 -19.71 -1.87 -5.93
C ARG A 40 -18.92 -0.67 -6.43
N TRP A 41 -17.82 -0.32 -5.78
CA TRP A 41 -16.90 0.72 -6.23
C TRP A 41 -15.96 0.26 -7.34
N GLU A 42 -16.09 -1.02 -7.75
CA GLU A 42 -15.24 -1.64 -8.77
C GLU A 42 -13.74 -1.60 -8.43
N ILE A 43 -13.42 -1.68 -7.14
CA ILE A 43 -12.03 -1.76 -6.69
C ILE A 43 -11.43 -3.09 -7.16
N ASP A 44 -10.19 -3.06 -7.62
CA ASP A 44 -9.45 -4.23 -8.08
C ASP A 44 -8.50 -4.76 -6.99
N ILE A 45 -7.87 -3.83 -6.27
CA ILE A 45 -6.94 -4.15 -5.18
C ILE A 45 -7.27 -3.26 -3.99
N ALA A 46 -7.43 -3.86 -2.81
CA ALA A 46 -7.57 -3.12 -1.57
C ALA A 46 -6.39 -3.40 -0.63
N ALA A 47 -5.64 -2.35 -0.31
CA ALA A 47 -4.54 -2.35 0.65
C ALA A 47 -5.06 -1.90 2.02
N LEU A 48 -5.22 -2.85 2.94
CA LEU A 48 -5.84 -2.60 4.23
C LEU A 48 -4.82 -2.75 5.36
N GLN A 49 -4.86 -1.83 6.33
CA GLN A 49 -4.02 -1.88 7.52
C GLN A 49 -4.88 -2.07 8.77
N GLU A 50 -4.24 -2.64 9.81
CA GLU A 50 -4.84 -2.93 11.11
C GLU A 50 -6.15 -3.70 11.05
N LEU A 51 -6.17 -4.80 10.29
CA LEU A 51 -7.33 -5.67 10.23
C LEU A 51 -7.51 -6.43 11.55
N ALA A 52 -8.77 -6.66 11.94
CA ALA A 52 -9.09 -7.64 12.98
C ALA A 52 -8.83 -9.05 12.45
N ILE A 53 -8.01 -9.79 13.17
CA ILE A 53 -7.70 -11.19 12.89
C ILE A 53 -8.40 -12.04 13.96
N ASN A 54 -9.15 -13.03 13.54
CA ASN A 54 -9.85 -13.93 14.45
C ASN A 54 -8.92 -15.01 15.05
N ASN A 55 -9.44 -15.84 15.95
CA ASN A 55 -8.69 -16.89 16.62
C ASN A 55 -8.14 -17.98 15.67
N TYR A 56 -8.63 -18.05 14.44
CA TYR A 56 -8.14 -18.95 13.40
C TYR A 56 -7.05 -18.32 12.53
N GLY A 57 -6.62 -17.11 12.88
CA GLY A 57 -5.62 -16.39 12.10
C GLY A 57 -6.16 -15.76 10.81
N GLN A 58 -7.45 -15.55 10.69
CA GLN A 58 -8.08 -15.05 9.48
C GLN A 58 -8.79 -13.72 9.70
N THR A 59 -8.83 -12.88 8.68
CA THR A 59 -9.71 -11.72 8.64
C THR A 59 -11.01 -12.03 7.90
N VAL A 60 -11.94 -11.08 7.93
CA VAL A 60 -13.19 -11.17 7.15
C VAL A 60 -12.86 -11.32 5.67
N THR A 61 -13.53 -12.24 5.01
CA THR A 61 -13.35 -12.51 3.57
C THR A 61 -14.70 -12.60 2.86
N SER A 62 -14.70 -12.51 1.55
CA SER A 62 -15.83 -12.85 0.68
C SER A 62 -15.33 -13.61 -0.55
N LYS A 63 -16.24 -14.22 -1.30
CA LYS A 63 -15.91 -14.97 -2.53
C LYS A 63 -15.30 -14.10 -3.64
N ASP A 64 -15.47 -12.77 -3.56
CA ASP A 64 -15.03 -11.85 -4.60
C ASP A 64 -13.54 -11.47 -4.44
N TRP A 65 -12.90 -11.88 -3.34
CA TRP A 65 -11.58 -11.40 -2.96
C TRP A 65 -10.63 -12.52 -2.57
N LYS A 66 -9.43 -12.49 -3.12
CA LYS A 66 -8.27 -13.26 -2.64
C LYS A 66 -7.52 -12.46 -1.61
N MET A 67 -7.28 -13.08 -0.45
CA MET A 67 -6.54 -12.47 0.66
C MET A 67 -5.06 -12.76 0.51
N VAL A 68 -4.24 -11.72 0.47
CA VAL A 68 -2.78 -11.82 0.47
C VAL A 68 -2.28 -11.33 1.81
N TYR A 69 -1.84 -12.26 2.64
CA TYR A 69 -1.24 -11.97 3.95
C TYR A 69 0.27 -11.76 3.82
N PRO A 70 0.89 -11.01 4.75
CA PRO A 70 2.34 -10.87 4.77
C PRO A 70 3.03 -12.22 5.00
N SER A 71 4.25 -12.38 4.53
CA SER A 71 4.94 -13.70 4.55
C SER A 71 5.18 -14.26 5.96
N ARG A 72 5.19 -13.43 6.99
CA ARG A 72 5.30 -13.88 8.40
C ARG A 72 3.96 -14.14 9.09
N HIS A 73 2.85 -13.98 8.39
CA HIS A 73 1.50 -14.17 8.94
C HIS A 73 1.32 -15.57 9.58
N ALA A 74 1.71 -16.63 8.90
CA ALA A 74 1.53 -17.99 9.39
C ALA A 74 2.19 -18.30 10.76
N LYS A 75 3.25 -17.53 11.11
CA LYS A 75 3.95 -17.69 12.40
C LYS A 75 3.31 -16.91 13.53
N HIS A 76 2.73 -15.75 13.21
CA HIS A 76 2.16 -14.79 14.18
C HIS A 76 0.96 -14.08 13.57
N PRO A 77 -0.15 -14.80 13.31
CA PRO A 77 -1.31 -14.19 12.63
C PRO A 77 -1.91 -13.02 13.41
N GLU A 78 -1.90 -13.10 14.75
CA GLU A 78 -2.39 -12.03 15.65
C GLU A 78 -1.61 -10.72 15.56
N LYS A 79 -0.40 -10.77 15.02
CA LYS A 79 0.48 -9.59 14.83
C LYS A 79 0.40 -8.99 13.43
N THR A 80 -0.41 -9.57 12.54
CA THR A 80 -0.58 -9.09 11.18
C THR A 80 -1.29 -7.74 11.16
N ARG A 81 -0.67 -6.76 10.51
CA ARG A 81 -1.23 -5.40 10.41
C ARG A 81 -1.37 -4.90 8.98
N SER A 82 -0.97 -5.68 7.99
CA SER A 82 -1.06 -5.34 6.58
C SER A 82 -1.61 -6.53 5.79
N VAL A 83 -2.64 -6.31 5.00
CA VAL A 83 -3.24 -7.35 4.11
C VAL A 83 -3.62 -6.68 2.80
N ILE A 84 -3.39 -7.36 1.69
CA ILE A 84 -3.89 -6.95 0.38
C ILE A 84 -5.02 -7.88 -0.04
N LEU A 85 -6.12 -7.30 -0.49
CA LEU A 85 -7.21 -8.01 -1.14
C LEU A 85 -7.07 -7.81 -2.64
N ILE A 86 -7.11 -8.88 -3.40
CA ILE A 86 -7.11 -8.86 -4.87
C ILE A 86 -8.43 -9.42 -5.35
N ARG A 87 -9.10 -8.68 -6.22
CA ARG A 87 -10.39 -9.08 -6.77
C ARG A 87 -10.23 -10.37 -7.58
N ASP A 88 -11.14 -11.33 -7.38
CA ASP A 88 -11.02 -12.68 -7.97
C ASP A 88 -11.03 -12.68 -9.51
N ASN A 89 -11.65 -11.67 -10.13
CA ASN A 89 -11.65 -11.50 -11.58
C ASN A 89 -10.36 -10.86 -12.13
N LEU A 90 -9.45 -10.40 -11.28
CA LEU A 90 -8.11 -10.03 -11.72
C LEU A 90 -7.37 -11.31 -12.07
N LEU A 91 -7.02 -11.49 -13.35
CA LEU A 91 -6.50 -12.73 -13.93
C LEU A 91 -5.47 -13.41 -13.03
N MET A 92 -5.57 -14.74 -12.85
CA MET A 92 -4.69 -15.52 -11.97
C MET A 92 -3.20 -15.36 -12.34
N ASP A 93 -2.90 -15.12 -13.62
CA ASP A 93 -1.53 -14.90 -14.12
C ASP A 93 -1.13 -13.41 -14.11
N GLY A 94 -2.02 -12.54 -13.67
CA GLY A 94 -1.82 -11.09 -13.69
C GLY A 94 -1.11 -10.54 -12.47
N TRP A 95 -0.87 -11.35 -11.43
CA TRP A 95 -0.20 -10.90 -10.22
C TRP A 95 0.55 -12.03 -9.49
N GLU A 96 1.53 -11.64 -8.70
CA GLU A 96 2.32 -12.52 -7.82
C GLU A 96 2.58 -11.85 -6.48
N GLN A 97 2.61 -12.63 -5.41
CA GLN A 97 3.03 -12.13 -4.10
C GLN A 97 4.55 -12.02 -4.05
N ILE A 98 5.03 -10.86 -3.59
CA ILE A 98 6.45 -10.68 -3.28
C ILE A 98 6.70 -11.20 -1.87
N ASN A 99 7.64 -12.12 -1.73
CA ASN A 99 8.05 -12.63 -0.43
C ASN A 99 8.87 -11.59 0.33
N PHE A 100 8.18 -10.75 1.09
CA PHE A 100 8.78 -9.73 1.94
C PHE A 100 8.74 -10.20 3.41
N PRO A 101 9.89 -10.31 4.14
CA PRO A 101 9.96 -10.97 5.45
C PRO A 101 9.43 -10.07 6.58
N SER A 102 8.16 -9.68 6.51
CA SER A 102 7.49 -8.81 7.49
C SER A 102 6.14 -9.37 7.90
N LYS A 103 5.59 -8.86 8.99
CA LYS A 103 4.20 -8.96 9.45
C LYS A 103 3.42 -7.67 9.16
N ASP A 104 4.13 -6.60 8.87
CA ASP A 104 3.63 -5.22 8.73
C ASP A 104 3.66 -4.73 7.28
N ILE A 105 4.21 -5.55 6.38
CA ILE A 105 4.30 -5.24 4.95
C ILE A 105 3.79 -6.42 4.15
N THR A 106 2.86 -6.14 3.25
CA THR A 106 2.40 -7.07 2.22
C THR A 106 2.72 -6.47 0.86
N ALA A 107 3.32 -7.24 -0.03
CA ALA A 107 3.69 -6.75 -1.33
C ALA A 107 3.24 -7.69 -2.44
N VAL A 108 2.77 -7.10 -3.53
CA VAL A 108 2.36 -7.81 -4.75
C VAL A 108 2.93 -7.14 -5.97
N CYS A 109 3.18 -7.92 -6.98
CA CYS A 109 3.50 -7.45 -8.30
C CYS A 109 2.34 -7.75 -9.25
N VAL A 110 1.88 -6.76 -9.98
CA VAL A 110 0.73 -6.85 -10.90
C VAL A 110 1.19 -6.54 -12.32
N ASN A 111 0.79 -7.38 -13.26
CA ASN A 111 1.07 -7.21 -14.67
C ASN A 111 -0.16 -6.66 -15.39
N GLY A 112 0.01 -5.58 -16.14
CA GLY A 112 -1.05 -4.95 -16.91
C GLY A 112 -0.58 -4.52 -18.29
N SER A 113 -1.46 -3.84 -19.03
CA SER A 113 -1.08 -3.21 -20.32
C SER A 113 -0.07 -2.07 -20.14
N TRP A 114 -0.02 -1.48 -18.93
CA TRP A 114 0.95 -0.45 -18.53
C TRP A 114 2.34 -0.99 -18.19
N GLY A 115 2.51 -2.32 -18.10
CA GLY A 115 3.75 -2.98 -17.67
C GLY A 115 3.61 -3.67 -16.31
N LYS A 116 4.72 -3.74 -15.57
CA LYS A 116 4.83 -4.39 -14.25
C LYS A 116 4.77 -3.36 -13.13
N LEU A 117 3.75 -3.45 -12.28
CA LEU A 117 3.54 -2.59 -11.12
C LEU A 117 3.81 -3.36 -9.83
N THR A 118 4.67 -2.82 -8.97
CA THR A 118 4.89 -3.34 -7.61
C THR A 118 4.16 -2.47 -6.60
N LEU A 119 3.25 -3.08 -5.85
CA LEU A 119 2.49 -2.43 -4.78
C LEU A 119 2.93 -2.96 -3.42
N PHE A 120 3.37 -2.06 -2.54
CA PHE A 120 3.63 -2.33 -1.13
C PHE A 120 2.52 -1.72 -0.28
N ASN A 121 1.86 -2.56 0.51
CA ASN A 121 0.96 -2.15 1.59
C ASN A 121 1.75 -2.16 2.89
N ILE A 122 1.90 -1.00 3.53
CA ILE A 122 2.82 -0.77 4.64
C ILE A 122 2.03 -0.32 5.86
N TYR A 123 2.31 -0.94 7.01
CA TYR A 123 1.98 -0.40 8.31
C TYR A 123 3.28 -0.11 9.06
N ASN A 124 3.60 1.15 9.27
CA ASN A 124 4.76 1.53 10.08
C ASN A 124 4.36 1.68 11.54
N ASN A 125 5.05 0.97 12.43
CA ASN A 125 4.78 1.06 13.85
C ASN A 125 5.27 2.40 14.41
N CYS A 126 4.40 3.13 15.11
CA CYS A 126 4.78 4.40 15.75
C CYS A 126 5.85 4.28 16.84
N ASN A 127 6.14 3.07 17.34
CA ASN A 127 7.06 2.84 18.46
C ASN A 127 8.45 2.30 18.05
N CYS A 128 8.65 1.94 16.77
CA CYS A 128 9.93 1.43 16.28
C CYS A 128 10.07 1.68 14.77
N ASP A 129 11.31 1.73 14.30
CA ASP A 129 11.64 1.98 12.90
C ASP A 129 11.94 0.70 12.10
N ASP A 130 11.75 -0.49 12.72
CA ASP A 130 12.04 -1.80 12.11
C ASP A 130 11.44 -1.96 10.70
N THR A 131 10.23 -1.44 10.48
CA THR A 131 9.53 -1.52 9.20
C THR A 131 10.26 -0.71 8.14
N LEU A 132 10.69 0.51 8.46
CA LEU A 132 11.40 1.40 7.54
C LEU A 132 12.82 0.89 7.26
N GLU A 133 13.54 0.42 8.26
CA GLU A 133 14.87 -0.19 8.09
C GLU A 133 14.83 -1.43 7.20
N LEU A 134 13.80 -2.26 7.37
CA LEU A 134 13.58 -3.42 6.53
C LEU A 134 13.28 -3.02 5.08
N MET A 135 12.48 -1.97 4.86
CA MET A 135 12.22 -1.39 3.55
C MET A 135 13.51 -0.86 2.90
N ALA A 136 14.30 -0.08 3.63
CA ALA A 136 15.58 0.43 3.15
C ALA A 136 16.52 -0.71 2.70
N THR A 137 16.66 -1.72 3.55
CA THR A 137 17.50 -2.90 3.26
C THR A 137 17.02 -3.65 2.01
N TYR A 138 15.70 -3.86 1.90
CA TYR A 138 15.10 -4.55 0.75
C TYR A 138 15.34 -3.78 -0.55
N HIS A 139 15.05 -2.48 -0.55
CA HIS A 139 15.21 -1.66 -1.75
C HIS A 139 16.68 -1.53 -2.15
N LYS A 140 17.57 -1.33 -1.21
CA LYS A 140 19.01 -1.30 -1.47
C LYS A 140 19.52 -2.59 -2.13
N LYS A 141 18.91 -3.73 -1.81
CA LYS A 141 19.27 -5.03 -2.40
C LYS A 141 18.66 -5.26 -3.78
N HIS A 142 17.40 -4.87 -3.97
CA HIS A 142 16.61 -5.25 -5.14
C HIS A 142 16.45 -4.14 -6.19
N TYR A 143 16.70 -2.88 -5.82
CA TYR A 143 16.48 -1.71 -6.67
C TYR A 143 17.74 -0.88 -6.92
N ARG A 144 18.93 -1.43 -6.65
CA ARG A 144 20.18 -0.79 -7.11
C ARG A 144 20.12 -0.70 -8.62
N GLU A 145 20.44 0.50 -9.13
CA GLU A 145 20.68 0.70 -10.56
C GLU A 145 21.77 -0.27 -11.02
N ILE A 146 21.46 -1.06 -12.03
CA ILE A 146 22.45 -1.89 -12.71
C ILE A 146 23.15 -0.97 -13.72
N PRO A 147 24.42 -0.61 -13.54
CA PRO A 147 25.14 0.24 -14.47
C PRO A 147 25.09 -0.39 -15.88
N GLY A 148 24.70 0.40 -16.89
CA GLY A 148 24.73 -0.02 -18.29
C GLY A 148 23.41 -0.55 -18.88
N THR A 149 22.31 -0.54 -18.14
CA THR A 149 20.97 -0.84 -18.72
C THR A 149 20.36 0.43 -19.31
N THR A 150 20.02 0.37 -20.60
CA THR A 150 19.35 1.45 -21.33
C THR A 150 17.99 1.80 -20.70
N GLU A 151 17.68 3.09 -20.63
CA GLU A 151 16.51 3.69 -19.98
C GLU A 151 15.15 3.04 -20.28
N SER A 152 14.98 2.38 -21.40
CA SER A 152 13.69 1.82 -21.82
C SER A 152 13.30 0.52 -21.13
N GLN A 153 14.24 -0.23 -20.52
CA GLN A 153 13.96 -1.53 -19.90
C GLN A 153 13.71 -1.47 -18.39
N ASN A 154 13.94 -0.32 -17.73
CA ASN A 154 13.89 -0.18 -16.27
C ASN A 154 12.80 0.74 -15.74
N LYS A 155 11.75 1.03 -16.51
CA LYS A 155 10.60 1.79 -15.98
C LYS A 155 9.84 0.91 -14.99
N ARG A 156 10.28 0.95 -13.74
CA ARG A 156 9.62 0.24 -12.64
C ARG A 156 8.48 1.09 -12.13
N HIS A 157 7.27 0.59 -12.21
CA HIS A 157 6.13 1.21 -11.55
C HIS A 157 6.10 0.72 -10.11
N LEU A 158 6.35 1.62 -9.17
CA LEU A 158 6.35 1.33 -7.75
C LEU A 158 5.35 2.22 -7.03
N ILE A 159 4.52 1.59 -6.20
CA ILE A 159 3.56 2.27 -5.33
C ILE A 159 3.76 1.76 -3.90
N TRP A 160 3.94 2.68 -2.97
CA TRP A 160 3.82 2.44 -1.54
C TRP A 160 2.54 3.08 -1.04
N VAL A 161 1.71 2.31 -0.38
CA VAL A 161 0.50 2.80 0.28
C VAL A 161 0.46 2.33 1.72
N GLY A 162 -0.16 3.08 2.58
CA GLY A 162 -0.43 2.61 3.93
C GLY A 162 -0.33 3.67 5.01
N ASN A 163 -0.42 3.19 6.24
CA ASN A 163 -0.29 4.01 7.43
C ASN A 163 1.20 4.06 7.85
N PHE A 164 1.80 5.22 7.68
CA PHE A 164 3.21 5.43 8.05
C PHE A 164 3.38 5.92 9.49
N ASN A 165 2.31 6.38 10.15
CA ASN A 165 2.34 6.90 11.53
C ASN A 165 3.41 7.96 11.77
N GLN A 166 3.66 8.80 10.76
CA GLN A 166 4.67 9.85 10.78
C GLN A 166 4.07 11.17 10.37
N HIS A 167 4.49 12.24 11.05
CA HIS A 167 4.09 13.62 10.77
C HIS A 167 5.25 14.38 10.14
N HIS A 168 4.97 15.14 9.07
CA HIS A 168 5.97 15.99 8.43
C HIS A 168 5.33 17.13 7.64
N PRO A 169 5.94 18.33 7.60
CA PRO A 169 5.40 19.48 6.84
C PRO A 169 5.22 19.23 5.35
N CYS A 170 5.92 18.25 4.77
CA CYS A 170 5.76 17.88 3.36
C CYS A 170 4.39 17.30 3.01
N TRP A 171 3.64 16.80 3.98
CA TRP A 171 2.32 16.19 3.74
C TRP A 171 1.23 16.61 4.71
N ASP A 172 1.54 16.96 5.97
CA ASP A 172 0.55 17.49 6.90
C ASP A 172 0.21 18.95 6.63
N SER A 173 -0.89 19.45 7.21
CA SER A 173 -1.16 20.87 7.27
C SER A 173 -0.16 21.58 8.18
N LEU A 174 0.23 22.80 7.82
CA LEU A 174 1.07 23.66 8.70
C LEU A 174 0.37 24.04 10.01
N ASP A 175 -0.95 23.92 10.08
CA ASP A 175 -1.71 24.10 11.32
C ASP A 175 -1.37 23.02 12.38
N ASN A 176 -0.75 21.93 11.95
CA ASN A 176 -0.33 20.81 12.80
C ASN A 176 1.10 20.98 13.36
N ASN A 177 1.61 22.21 13.48
CA ASN A 177 2.98 22.50 13.96
C ASN A 177 3.31 21.83 15.30
N SER A 178 2.33 21.65 16.19
CA SER A 178 2.53 20.97 17.47
C SER A 178 2.91 19.49 17.34
N LEU A 179 2.66 18.87 16.17
CA LEU A 179 3.04 17.47 15.87
C LEU A 179 4.48 17.35 15.33
N PHE A 180 5.11 18.46 14.94
CA PHE A 180 6.46 18.48 14.37
C PHE A 180 7.52 18.68 15.45
N THR A 181 7.49 17.84 16.48
CA THR A 181 8.53 17.88 17.54
C THR A 181 9.88 17.43 16.99
N LYS A 182 10.96 17.76 17.70
CA LYS A 182 12.32 17.35 17.31
C LYS A 182 12.43 15.83 17.17
N GLU A 183 11.80 15.10 18.08
CA GLU A 183 11.78 13.64 18.09
C GLU A 183 10.98 13.08 16.91
N ALA A 184 9.82 13.66 16.59
CA ALA A 184 9.02 13.29 15.43
C ALA A 184 9.77 13.54 14.13
N MET A 185 10.45 14.71 14.02
CA MET A 185 11.24 15.06 12.84
C MET A 185 12.46 14.15 12.67
N ALA A 186 13.16 13.79 13.75
CA ALA A 186 14.27 12.85 13.68
C ALA A 186 13.84 11.45 13.23
N ARG A 187 12.66 10.99 13.63
CA ARG A 187 12.14 9.69 13.22
C ARG A 187 11.67 9.66 11.77
N VAL A 188 11.00 10.71 11.32
CA VAL A 188 10.49 10.77 9.94
C VAL A 188 11.63 10.91 8.92
N GLU A 189 12.80 11.39 9.33
CA GLU A 189 13.99 11.55 8.47
C GLU A 189 14.38 10.23 7.79
N ILE A 190 14.24 9.10 8.48
CA ILE A 190 14.49 7.76 7.90
C ILE A 190 13.57 7.53 6.70
N LEU A 191 12.27 7.83 6.84
CA LEU A 191 11.32 7.69 5.73
C LEU A 191 11.65 8.62 4.58
N ILE A 192 11.98 9.89 4.87
CA ILE A 192 12.32 10.88 3.84
C ILE A 192 13.56 10.42 3.05
N GLN A 193 14.60 9.94 3.74
CA GLN A 193 15.81 9.44 3.08
C GLN A 193 15.51 8.25 2.17
N ILE A 194 14.76 7.26 2.64
CA ILE A 194 14.41 6.08 1.84
C ILE A 194 13.60 6.48 0.60
N VAL A 195 12.59 7.34 0.77
CA VAL A 195 11.74 7.84 -0.32
C VAL A 195 12.58 8.57 -1.36
N ALA A 196 13.52 9.44 -0.92
CA ALA A 196 14.44 10.16 -1.80
C ALA A 196 15.42 9.23 -2.53
N GLU A 197 16.03 8.26 -1.83
CA GLU A 197 16.97 7.29 -2.42
C GLU A 197 16.33 6.41 -3.50
N ILE A 198 15.03 6.11 -3.36
CA ILE A 198 14.28 5.29 -4.33
C ILE A 198 13.70 6.15 -5.47
N GLY A 199 13.62 7.47 -5.28
CA GLY A 199 13.01 8.39 -6.22
C GLY A 199 11.49 8.28 -6.23
N LEU A 200 10.87 8.25 -5.04
CA LEU A 200 9.43 8.25 -4.88
C LEU A 200 8.91 9.66 -4.56
N ASP A 201 7.78 10.01 -5.14
CA ASP A 201 7.04 11.24 -4.89
C ASP A 201 5.73 10.98 -4.16
N LEU A 202 5.21 11.99 -3.47
CA LEU A 202 3.85 11.97 -2.94
C LEU A 202 2.82 12.01 -4.07
N ALA A 203 1.85 11.10 -4.03
CA ALA A 203 0.77 11.05 -5.01
C ALA A 203 -0.29 12.13 -4.77
N LEU A 204 -0.50 12.53 -3.51
CA LEU A 204 -1.51 13.52 -3.11
C LEU A 204 -0.83 14.82 -2.64
N PRO A 205 -1.44 15.99 -2.90
CA PRO A 205 -0.96 17.27 -2.36
C PRO A 205 -0.83 17.25 -0.84
N ALA A 206 0.02 18.13 -0.29
CA ALA A 206 0.09 18.34 1.14
C ALA A 206 -1.21 18.93 1.72
N GLY A 207 -1.44 18.74 3.02
CA GLY A 207 -2.57 19.31 3.75
C GLY A 207 -3.89 18.53 3.64
N ILE A 208 -3.95 17.45 2.86
CA ILE A 208 -5.14 16.58 2.83
C ILE A 208 -5.08 15.63 4.03
N PRO A 209 -6.00 15.74 5.02
CA PRO A 209 -5.98 14.88 6.20
C PRO A 209 -6.54 13.49 5.88
N THR A 210 -6.03 12.47 6.59
CA THR A 210 -6.51 11.08 6.49
C THR A 210 -6.96 10.52 7.83
N HIS A 211 -6.66 11.20 8.94
CA HIS A 211 -6.94 10.73 10.30
C HIS A 211 -7.45 11.85 11.19
N GLU A 212 -8.55 11.58 11.91
CA GLU A 212 -9.04 12.40 13.00
C GLU A 212 -8.64 11.82 14.35
N HIS A 213 -7.88 12.55 15.15
CA HIS A 213 -7.51 12.09 16.49
C HIS A 213 -8.75 11.99 17.40
N SER A 214 -8.97 10.83 18.01
CA SER A 214 -10.21 10.50 18.73
C SER A 214 -10.57 11.45 19.88
N VAL A 215 -9.56 11.99 20.58
CA VAL A 215 -9.74 12.87 21.73
C VAL A 215 -9.69 14.34 21.34
N THR A 216 -8.61 14.78 20.68
CA THR A 216 -8.41 16.21 20.37
C THR A 216 -9.20 16.69 19.17
N LYS A 217 -9.76 15.77 18.37
CA LYS A 217 -10.44 16.06 17.10
C LYS A 217 -9.57 16.78 16.08
N GLN A 218 -8.25 16.76 16.29
CA GLN A 218 -7.29 17.29 15.36
C GLN A 218 -7.15 16.36 14.15
N TRP A 219 -7.19 16.94 12.97
CA TRP A 219 -7.01 16.24 11.72
C TRP A 219 -5.53 16.24 11.32
N SER A 220 -5.02 15.07 10.93
CA SER A 220 -3.64 14.89 10.47
C SER A 220 -3.57 13.87 9.34
N ARG A 221 -2.38 13.72 8.76
CA ARG A 221 -2.15 12.79 7.66
C ARG A 221 -1.14 11.72 8.04
N LEU A 222 -1.64 10.56 8.46
CA LEU A 222 -0.85 9.38 8.81
C LEU A 222 -0.71 8.41 7.64
N ASP A 223 -1.67 8.42 6.72
CA ASP A 223 -1.68 7.57 5.54
C ASP A 223 -1.04 8.28 4.36
N GLN A 224 -0.13 7.60 3.69
CA GLN A 224 0.60 8.14 2.55
C GLN A 224 0.48 7.23 1.34
N VAL A 225 0.61 7.85 0.18
CA VAL A 225 0.81 7.16 -1.09
C VAL A 225 2.06 7.76 -1.74
N PHE A 226 3.11 6.95 -1.84
CA PHE A 226 4.33 7.30 -2.54
C PHE A 226 4.41 6.53 -3.86
N ILE A 227 4.83 7.17 -4.93
CA ILE A 227 4.84 6.61 -6.28
C ILE A 227 6.11 7.01 -7.04
N THR A 228 6.55 6.17 -7.96
CA THR A 228 7.57 6.57 -8.93
C THR A 228 6.99 7.59 -9.92
N GLU A 229 7.82 8.48 -10.46
CA GLU A 229 7.41 9.57 -11.37
C GLU A 229 6.58 9.07 -12.55
N HIS A 230 6.94 7.92 -13.14
CA HIS A 230 6.18 7.36 -14.26
C HIS A 230 4.75 6.96 -13.88
N VAL A 231 4.53 6.52 -12.64
CA VAL A 231 3.19 6.18 -12.15
C VAL A 231 2.34 7.44 -12.01
N LYS A 232 2.95 8.57 -11.64
CA LYS A 232 2.26 9.86 -11.47
C LYS A 232 1.50 10.31 -12.71
N SER A 233 2.08 10.11 -13.90
CA SER A 233 1.42 10.43 -15.17
C SER A 233 0.26 9.48 -15.54
N LEU A 234 0.17 8.32 -14.89
CA LEU A 234 -0.82 7.28 -15.14
C LEU A 234 -1.92 7.22 -14.07
N MET A 235 -1.79 7.99 -13.00
CA MET A 235 -2.69 7.94 -11.85
C MET A 235 -3.59 9.17 -11.75
N ALA A 236 -4.82 8.92 -11.25
CA ALA A 236 -5.73 9.94 -10.75
C ALA A 236 -6.02 9.62 -9.27
N PRO A 237 -5.18 10.07 -8.32
CA PRO A 237 -5.39 9.80 -6.91
C PRO A 237 -6.52 10.66 -6.35
N GLU A 238 -7.37 10.06 -5.52
CA GLU A 238 -8.46 10.71 -4.81
C GLU A 238 -8.39 10.38 -3.31
N CYS A 239 -8.73 11.33 -2.46
CA CYS A 239 -8.94 11.12 -1.04
C CYS A 239 -10.44 11.24 -0.74
N LEU A 240 -11.05 10.15 -0.26
CA LEU A 240 -12.44 10.16 0.19
C LEU A 240 -12.44 10.35 1.71
N THR A 241 -12.86 11.51 2.17
CA THR A 241 -13.05 11.88 3.59
C THR A 241 -14.45 11.51 4.08
#